data_d9e87002c70075c44b3a4e3ef377116f
#
_entry.id   d9e87002c70075c44b3a4e3ef377116f
#
_cell.length_a   1.000
_cell.length_b   1.000
_cell.length_c   1.000
_cell.angle_alpha   90.00
_cell.angle_beta   90.00
_cell.angle_gamma   90.00
#
_symmetry.space_group_name_H-M   'P 1'
#
loop_
_entity.id
_entity.type
_entity.pdbx_description
1 polymer ?
#
loop_
_entity_poly.entity_id
_entity_poly.type
_entity_poly.pdbx_seq_one_letter_code
_entity_poly.pdbx_strand_id
1 'polypeptide(L)'
;MKSWKGIGWLALALLLGLGGCARPSPVIETLDEASATSTASLPTATWQPTHTPIPTETPLPSATPTLLPTVTPLPTATPSPTWAWTQGRVVAPILLYHHIGEDGGSARYTVTPENFRAQMEALQSWGFTSITPSKLVEALVYGSALPARPVVITFDDGNLDVYSTAFPIMQEFGFIGGFYIVGNRLGADGYVGTAELLEMAAAGWEIGSHSMTHVDLTSDPALVRDEILQSRLSLEAALGLPVRTFAYPFGLVNDFVMDQTASYGYTAGLGLGTFNEHWLGMQYYLSRREVRYEYDLEGFRGLVNP
;
A
#
# COMPACT_ATOMS: atom_id res chain seq x y z
N MET A 1 60.89 24.76 -15.81
CA MET A 1 61.69 25.11 -14.63
C MET A 1 60.76 25.49 -13.50
N LYS A 2 60.86 24.82 -12.45
CA LYS A 2 60.55 24.87 -11.02
C LYS A 2 59.70 23.70 -10.55
N SER A 3 60.44 22.78 -10.00
CA SER A 3 60.09 21.66 -9.13
C SER A 3 59.72 22.14 -7.72
N TRP A 4 58.83 21.42 -7.06
CA TRP A 4 58.86 21.25 -5.59
C TRP A 4 58.23 19.88 -5.24
N LYS A 5 59.04 19.05 -4.81
CA LYS A 5 59.26 18.14 -3.65
C LYS A 5 58.37 18.59 -2.47
N GLY A 6 57.64 17.73 -1.70
CA GLY A 6 57.82 16.39 -1.23
C GLY A 6 57.47 16.45 0.28
N ILE A 7 57.34 15.32 0.97
CA ILE A 7 57.22 15.16 2.45
C ILE A 7 55.79 15.13 2.94
N GLY A 8 55.26 14.15 3.67
CA GLY A 8 55.92 13.09 4.44
C GLY A 8 54.89 12.13 5.03
N TRP A 9 55.30 10.91 5.15
CA TRP A 9 54.62 9.83 5.85
C TRP A 9 54.68 10.06 7.37
N LEU A 10 53.57 9.92 8.07
CA LEU A 10 53.56 9.70 9.51
C LEU A 10 52.71 8.46 9.80
N ALA A 11 53.40 7.37 10.03
CA ALA A 11 52.91 6.19 10.68
C ALA A 11 52.74 6.49 12.18
N LEU A 12 51.57 6.19 12.74
CA LEU A 12 51.42 6.15 14.20
C LEU A 12 50.87 4.79 14.62
N ALA A 13 51.63 4.20 15.53
CA ALA A 13 51.59 2.83 15.96
C ALA A 13 50.39 2.49 16.87
N LEU A 14 50.08 1.20 16.84
CA LEU A 14 49.31 0.39 17.77
C LEU A 14 49.44 0.79 19.24
N LEU A 15 48.32 0.81 19.94
CA LEU A 15 48.25 0.46 21.37
C LEU A 15 47.07 -0.50 21.57
N LEU A 16 47.43 -1.74 21.84
CA LEU A 16 46.56 -2.81 22.35
C LEU A 16 46.20 -2.49 23.81
N GLY A 17 44.92 -2.29 24.08
CA GLY A 17 44.34 -2.25 25.41
C GLY A 17 43.44 -3.46 25.61
N LEU A 18 43.96 -4.50 26.26
CA LEU A 18 43.21 -5.61 26.82
C LEU A 18 42.45 -5.12 28.06
N GLY A 19 41.13 -4.97 27.94
CA GLY A 19 40.25 -4.71 29.07
C GLY A 19 39.14 -5.75 29.07
N GLY A 20 39.33 -6.84 29.80
CA GLY A 20 38.29 -7.81 30.07
C GLY A 20 37.24 -7.23 31.01
N CYS A 21 35.98 -7.25 30.63
CA CYS A 21 34.84 -7.10 31.53
C CYS A 21 33.90 -8.29 31.39
N ALA A 22 33.76 -8.96 32.52
CA ALA A 22 32.94 -10.12 32.75
C ALA A 22 31.46 -9.85 32.42
N ARG A 23 30.81 -10.81 31.78
CA ARG A 23 29.34 -10.89 31.61
C ARG A 23 28.74 -11.34 32.95
N PRO A 24 27.66 -10.72 33.43
CA PRO A 24 26.82 -11.33 34.45
C PRO A 24 25.90 -12.37 33.83
N SER A 25 25.88 -13.56 34.38
CA SER A 25 24.93 -14.62 34.08
C SER A 25 23.54 -14.29 34.61
N PRO A 26 22.47 -14.71 33.92
CA PRO A 26 21.11 -14.51 34.43
C PRO A 26 20.85 -15.50 35.61
N VAL A 27 20.33 -14.92 36.68
CA VAL A 27 19.81 -15.67 37.86
C VAL A 27 18.48 -16.29 37.41
N ILE A 28 18.41 -17.64 37.51
CA ILE A 28 17.17 -18.39 37.36
C ILE A 28 16.51 -18.39 38.74
N GLU A 29 15.42 -17.65 38.88
CA GLU A 29 14.53 -17.76 40.02
C GLU A 29 13.61 -18.99 39.82
N THR A 30 13.80 -20.01 40.65
CA THR A 30 12.92 -21.17 40.78
C THR A 30 11.68 -20.73 41.56
N LEU A 31 10.52 -20.75 40.93
CA LEU A 31 9.24 -20.60 41.63
C LEU A 31 8.83 -21.97 42.22
N ASP A 32 8.68 -21.98 43.53
CA ASP A 32 8.17 -23.10 44.34
C ASP A 32 6.70 -23.41 43.94
N GLU A 33 6.46 -24.69 43.70
CA GLU A 33 5.11 -25.28 43.61
C GLU A 33 4.48 -25.32 44.99
N ALA A 34 3.45 -24.50 45.24
CA ALA A 34 2.54 -24.72 46.35
C ALA A 34 1.30 -25.48 45.88
N SER A 35 1.32 -26.78 46.14
CA SER A 35 0.17 -27.67 46.00
C SER A 35 -0.85 -27.35 47.09
N ALA A 36 -2.03 -26.83 46.69
CA ALA A 36 -3.20 -26.75 47.57
C ALA A 36 -4.32 -27.63 47.04
N THR A 37 -4.42 -28.83 47.59
CA THR A 37 -5.53 -29.77 47.39
C THR A 37 -6.71 -29.29 48.22
N SER A 38 -7.75 -28.76 47.58
CA SER A 38 -9.04 -28.49 48.21
C SER A 38 -10.06 -29.53 47.72
N THR A 39 -10.36 -30.50 48.56
CA THR A 39 -11.47 -31.45 48.41
C THR A 39 -12.75 -30.79 48.86
N ALA A 40 -13.59 -30.35 47.89
CA ALA A 40 -14.97 -29.95 48.15
C ALA A 40 -15.90 -31.14 47.91
N SER A 41 -16.52 -31.64 48.99
CA SER A 41 -17.55 -32.68 48.97
C SER A 41 -18.87 -32.11 48.40
N LEU A 42 -19.41 -32.80 47.40
CA LEU A 42 -20.73 -32.52 46.83
C LEU A 42 -21.84 -33.06 47.73
N PRO A 43 -22.92 -32.32 47.98
CA PRO A 43 -24.09 -32.87 48.65
C PRO A 43 -24.90 -33.73 47.68
N THR A 44 -25.20 -34.94 48.12
CA THR A 44 -26.10 -35.89 47.44
C THR A 44 -27.53 -35.40 47.57
N ALA A 45 -28.12 -34.92 46.46
CA ALA A 45 -29.53 -34.59 46.38
C ALA A 45 -30.33 -35.85 46.02
N THR A 46 -31.15 -36.32 46.96
CA THR A 46 -32.12 -37.42 46.75
C THR A 46 -33.33 -36.90 46.00
N TRP A 47 -33.53 -37.36 44.79
CA TRP A 47 -34.70 -37.03 43.98
C TRP A 47 -35.90 -37.90 44.39
N GLN A 48 -36.96 -37.29 44.90
CA GLN A 48 -38.25 -37.89 45.04
C GLN A 48 -39.10 -37.59 43.79
N PRO A 49 -39.71 -38.56 43.14
CA PRO A 49 -40.54 -38.31 41.99
C PRO A 49 -41.90 -37.73 42.44
N THR A 50 -42.17 -36.47 42.08
CA THR A 50 -43.49 -35.86 42.20
C THR A 50 -44.30 -36.19 40.95
N HIS A 51 -45.43 -36.86 41.12
CA HIS A 51 -46.35 -37.13 40.00
C HIS A 51 -46.96 -35.85 39.52
N THR A 52 -46.63 -35.40 38.29
CA THR A 52 -47.23 -34.28 37.61
C THR A 52 -48.49 -34.81 36.87
N PRO A 53 -49.67 -34.20 37.00
CA PRO A 53 -50.84 -34.62 36.26
C PRO A 53 -50.67 -34.40 34.76
N ILE A 54 -51.12 -35.35 33.97
CA ILE A 54 -51.14 -35.33 32.51
C ILE A 54 -52.00 -34.13 32.03
N PRO A 55 -51.47 -33.21 31.21
CA PRO A 55 -52.26 -32.13 30.67
C PRO A 55 -53.29 -32.68 29.67
N THR A 56 -54.52 -32.22 29.79
CA THR A 56 -55.63 -32.50 28.87
C THR A 56 -55.29 -31.89 27.51
N GLU A 57 -55.46 -32.67 26.44
CA GLU A 57 -55.21 -32.22 25.08
C GLU A 57 -56.11 -31.04 24.71
N THR A 58 -55.48 -29.89 24.41
CA THR A 58 -56.18 -28.76 23.84
C THR A 58 -56.34 -29.01 22.33
N PRO A 59 -57.51 -28.79 21.75
CA PRO A 59 -57.71 -29.00 20.30
C PRO A 59 -56.82 -28.08 19.49
N LEU A 60 -56.12 -28.69 18.50
CA LEU A 60 -55.23 -28.06 17.58
C LEU A 60 -56.01 -26.99 16.76
N PRO A 61 -55.52 -25.73 16.71
CA PRO A 61 -56.17 -24.71 15.88
C PRO A 61 -56.08 -25.11 14.38
N SER A 62 -57.21 -25.01 13.69
CA SER A 62 -57.32 -25.25 12.26
C SER A 62 -56.38 -24.34 11.49
N ALA A 63 -55.53 -24.92 10.63
CA ALA A 63 -54.60 -24.18 9.78
C ALA A 63 -55.33 -23.24 8.83
N THR A 64 -55.19 -21.92 9.08
CA THR A 64 -55.61 -20.91 8.10
C THR A 64 -54.58 -20.94 6.96
N PRO A 65 -55.01 -20.99 5.68
CA PRO A 65 -54.08 -20.97 4.57
C PRO A 65 -53.29 -19.67 4.56
N THR A 66 -52.00 -19.72 4.90
CA THR A 66 -51.10 -18.59 4.74
C THR A 66 -50.85 -18.38 3.24
N LEU A 67 -51.24 -17.21 2.74
CA LEU A 67 -50.91 -16.83 1.37
C LEU A 67 -49.38 -16.85 1.20
N LEU A 68 -48.92 -17.62 0.21
CA LEU A 68 -47.54 -17.68 -0.16
C LEU A 68 -47.04 -16.25 -0.51
N PRO A 69 -45.92 -15.75 0.03
CA PRO A 69 -45.42 -14.43 -0.32
C PRO A 69 -45.16 -14.41 -1.85
N THR A 70 -45.76 -13.44 -2.53
CA THR A 70 -45.46 -13.17 -3.94
C THR A 70 -43.97 -12.89 -4.07
N VAL A 71 -43.25 -13.70 -4.87
CA VAL A 71 -41.82 -13.50 -5.13
C VAL A 71 -41.66 -12.13 -5.82
N THR A 72 -41.20 -11.15 -5.08
CA THR A 72 -40.77 -9.87 -5.67
C THR A 72 -39.67 -10.18 -6.67
N PRO A 73 -39.78 -9.80 -7.96
CA PRO A 73 -38.69 -10.06 -8.90
C PRO A 73 -37.43 -9.39 -8.38
N LEU A 74 -36.36 -10.19 -8.27
CA LEU A 74 -35.03 -9.70 -7.94
C LEU A 74 -34.69 -8.57 -8.93
N PRO A 75 -34.26 -7.38 -8.48
CA PRO A 75 -33.89 -6.31 -9.39
C PRO A 75 -32.89 -6.85 -10.40
N THR A 76 -33.22 -6.78 -11.68
CA THR A 76 -32.29 -7.12 -12.77
C THR A 76 -31.06 -6.24 -12.59
N ALA A 77 -29.94 -6.87 -12.32
CA ALA A 77 -28.67 -6.14 -12.19
C ALA A 77 -28.47 -5.32 -13.47
N THR A 78 -28.51 -3.99 -13.35
CA THR A 78 -28.08 -3.10 -14.43
C THR A 78 -26.66 -3.53 -14.77
N PRO A 79 -26.33 -3.84 -16.04
CA PRO A 79 -24.97 -4.22 -16.37
C PRO A 79 -24.05 -3.05 -15.95
N SER A 80 -23.21 -3.29 -14.97
CA SER A 80 -22.13 -2.37 -14.64
C SER A 80 -21.32 -2.17 -15.90
N PRO A 81 -20.88 -0.93 -16.22
CA PRO A 81 -20.02 -0.70 -17.37
C PRO A 81 -18.83 -1.68 -17.26
N THR A 82 -18.72 -2.53 -18.26
CA THR A 82 -17.67 -3.54 -18.29
C THR A 82 -16.36 -2.80 -18.56
N TRP A 83 -15.55 -2.64 -17.54
CA TRP A 83 -14.17 -2.18 -17.70
C TRP A 83 -13.48 -3.25 -18.53
N ALA A 84 -13.33 -2.98 -19.81
CA ALA A 84 -12.73 -3.93 -20.72
C ALA A 84 -11.21 -3.83 -20.63
N TRP A 85 -10.55 -4.96 -20.36
CA TRP A 85 -9.13 -5.08 -20.62
C TRP A 85 -8.89 -6.16 -21.67
N THR A 86 -7.92 -5.90 -22.52
CA THR A 86 -7.36 -6.87 -23.45
C THR A 86 -5.84 -6.73 -23.37
N GLN A 87 -5.11 -7.75 -23.81
CA GLN A 87 -3.68 -7.56 -23.99
C GLN A 87 -3.41 -6.33 -24.87
N GLY A 88 -2.58 -5.45 -24.40
CA GLY A 88 -2.25 -4.19 -25.05
C GLY A 88 -3.14 -2.99 -24.72
N ARG A 89 -4.26 -3.19 -23.98
CA ARG A 89 -5.19 -2.12 -23.61
C ARG A 89 -5.88 -2.41 -22.27
N VAL A 90 -5.77 -1.49 -21.32
CA VAL A 90 -6.40 -1.58 -20.00
C VAL A 90 -7.06 -0.24 -19.65
N VAL A 91 -8.30 -0.28 -19.14
CA VAL A 91 -8.97 0.87 -18.55
C VAL A 91 -8.93 0.71 -17.04
N ALA A 92 -8.15 1.53 -16.35
CA ALA A 92 -8.04 1.57 -14.91
C ALA A 92 -7.55 2.96 -14.48
N PRO A 93 -8.28 3.71 -13.65
CA PRO A 93 -7.74 4.95 -13.11
C PRO A 93 -6.51 4.66 -12.24
N ILE A 94 -5.49 5.50 -12.37
CA ILE A 94 -4.34 5.54 -11.48
C ILE A 94 -4.42 6.86 -10.73
N LEU A 95 -4.70 6.78 -9.43
CA LEU A 95 -4.79 7.95 -8.54
C LEU A 95 -3.42 8.27 -7.96
N LEU A 96 -3.09 9.55 -7.88
CA LEU A 96 -1.87 10.05 -7.29
C LEU A 96 -2.18 10.92 -6.07
N TYR A 97 -1.64 10.53 -4.92
CA TYR A 97 -1.62 11.27 -3.67
C TYR A 97 -0.18 11.61 -3.28
N HIS A 98 0.01 12.58 -2.36
CA HIS A 98 1.31 12.89 -1.78
C HIS A 98 1.24 12.87 -0.25
N HIS A 99 0.36 13.66 0.36
CA HIS A 99 0.19 13.76 1.80
C HIS A 99 -1.22 13.41 2.25
N ILE A 100 -1.33 12.67 3.36
CA ILE A 100 -2.61 12.43 4.06
C ILE A 100 -2.48 12.95 5.50
N GLY A 101 -2.88 14.20 5.71
CA GLY A 101 -2.70 14.89 6.99
C GLY A 101 -3.48 16.19 7.07
N GLU A 102 -3.49 16.82 8.25
CA GLU A 102 -4.23 18.08 8.49
C GLU A 102 -3.47 19.29 7.89
N ASP A 103 -2.13 19.28 7.98
CA ASP A 103 -1.28 20.40 7.57
C ASP A 103 -0.05 19.90 6.80
N GLY A 104 -0.20 19.55 5.55
CA GLY A 104 0.90 19.00 4.74
C GLY A 104 1.71 20.02 3.96
N GLY A 105 2.13 21.13 4.53
CA GLY A 105 3.10 22.08 3.92
C GLY A 105 2.70 22.72 2.57
N SER A 106 1.93 22.02 1.74
CA SER A 106 1.29 22.53 0.53
C SER A 106 -0.15 22.04 0.47
N ALA A 107 -1.10 22.93 0.69
CA ALA A 107 -2.54 22.62 0.67
C ALA A 107 -2.95 21.84 -0.60
N ARG A 108 -2.32 22.12 -1.75
CA ARG A 108 -2.64 21.46 -3.01
C ARG A 108 -2.43 19.94 -2.98
N TYR A 109 -1.39 19.46 -2.29
CA TYR A 109 -0.95 18.06 -2.31
C TYR A 109 -1.35 17.30 -1.05
N THR A 110 -2.10 17.96 -0.15
CA THR A 110 -2.54 17.35 1.11
C THR A 110 -4.03 17.05 1.07
N VAL A 111 -4.41 15.82 1.34
CA VAL A 111 -5.79 15.40 1.54
C VAL A 111 -5.98 15.09 3.02
N THR A 112 -7.05 15.61 3.64
CA THR A 112 -7.28 15.32 5.06
C THR A 112 -7.63 13.85 5.28
N PRO A 113 -7.35 13.28 6.47
CA PRO A 113 -7.68 11.89 6.78
C PRO A 113 -9.17 11.57 6.60
N GLU A 114 -10.07 12.52 6.96
CA GLU A 114 -11.50 12.35 6.75
C GLU A 114 -11.85 12.26 5.26
N ASN A 115 -11.34 13.18 4.45
CA ASN A 115 -11.60 13.18 3.01
C ASN A 115 -11.03 11.93 2.35
N PHE A 116 -9.81 11.53 2.74
CA PHE A 116 -9.20 10.30 2.24
C PHE A 116 -10.03 9.07 2.60
N ARG A 117 -10.50 8.97 3.84
CA ARG A 117 -11.40 7.89 4.28
C ARG A 117 -12.70 7.88 3.47
N ALA A 118 -13.35 9.03 3.29
CA ALA A 118 -14.56 9.14 2.47
C ALA A 118 -14.33 8.74 1.02
N GLN A 119 -13.15 9.04 0.45
CA GLN A 119 -12.76 8.61 -0.89
C GLN A 119 -12.57 7.09 -0.97
N MET A 120 -11.95 6.45 0.03
CA MET A 120 -11.80 4.99 0.09
C MET A 120 -13.17 4.29 0.24
N GLU A 121 -14.04 4.78 1.13
CA GLU A 121 -15.41 4.30 1.27
C GLU A 121 -16.20 4.42 -0.04
N ALA A 122 -16.06 5.55 -0.74
CA ALA A 122 -16.67 5.76 -2.04
C ALA A 122 -16.18 4.76 -3.08
N LEU A 123 -14.87 4.54 -3.20
CA LEU A 123 -14.29 3.53 -4.11
C LEU A 123 -14.84 2.14 -3.82
N GLN A 124 -14.90 1.73 -2.54
CA GLN A 124 -15.46 0.44 -2.15
C GLN A 124 -16.95 0.35 -2.51
N SER A 125 -17.74 1.38 -2.19
CA SER A 125 -19.17 1.43 -2.50
C SER A 125 -19.47 1.41 -4.00
N TRP A 126 -18.58 1.97 -4.81
CA TRP A 126 -18.65 1.94 -6.27
C TRP A 126 -18.14 0.61 -6.88
N GLY A 127 -17.69 -0.32 -6.04
CA GLY A 127 -17.25 -1.66 -6.45
C GLY A 127 -15.85 -1.69 -7.06
N PHE A 128 -14.99 -0.72 -6.77
CA PHE A 128 -13.59 -0.75 -7.18
C PHE A 128 -12.80 -1.75 -6.33
N THR A 129 -11.80 -2.35 -6.96
CA THR A 129 -10.80 -3.20 -6.31
C THR A 129 -9.43 -2.65 -6.63
N SER A 130 -8.63 -2.38 -5.61
CA SER A 130 -7.28 -1.89 -5.84
C SER A 130 -6.36 -2.98 -6.37
N ILE A 131 -5.47 -2.60 -7.26
CA ILE A 131 -4.39 -3.42 -7.81
C ILE A 131 -3.08 -2.65 -7.73
N THR A 132 -1.96 -3.36 -7.75
CA THR A 132 -0.64 -2.71 -7.83
C THR A 132 -0.34 -2.20 -9.24
N PRO A 133 0.55 -1.21 -9.40
CA PRO A 133 1.05 -0.79 -10.71
C PRO A 133 1.60 -1.95 -11.54
N SER A 134 2.39 -2.85 -10.94
CA SER A 134 2.90 -4.05 -11.64
C SER A 134 1.78 -4.96 -12.13
N LYS A 135 0.67 -5.11 -11.37
CA LYS A 135 -0.47 -5.92 -11.80
C LYS A 135 -1.18 -5.33 -13.01
N LEU A 136 -1.30 -4.00 -13.08
CA LEU A 136 -1.81 -3.31 -14.26
C LEU A 136 -0.90 -3.56 -15.47
N VAL A 137 0.42 -3.46 -15.29
CA VAL A 137 1.41 -3.72 -16.35
C VAL A 137 1.35 -5.18 -16.83
N GLU A 138 1.21 -6.15 -15.93
CA GLU A 138 1.01 -7.55 -16.29
C GLU A 138 -0.23 -7.76 -17.17
N ALA A 139 -1.32 -7.09 -16.83
CA ALA A 139 -2.53 -7.15 -17.66
C ALA A 139 -2.31 -6.49 -19.02
N LEU A 140 -1.64 -5.34 -19.05
CA LEU A 140 -1.34 -4.60 -20.26
C LEU A 140 -0.43 -5.41 -21.22
N VAL A 141 0.63 -6.04 -20.69
CA VAL A 141 1.63 -6.74 -21.48
C VAL A 141 1.19 -8.17 -21.83
N TYR A 142 0.63 -8.90 -20.85
CA TYR A 142 0.37 -10.33 -20.97
C TYR A 142 -1.13 -10.70 -21.02
N GLY A 143 -2.03 -9.70 -20.87
CA GLY A 143 -3.47 -9.97 -20.80
C GLY A 143 -3.92 -10.65 -19.50
N SER A 144 -3.13 -10.52 -18.42
CA SER A 144 -3.47 -11.09 -17.11
C SER A 144 -4.81 -10.56 -16.61
N ALA A 145 -5.61 -11.44 -16.01
CA ALA A 145 -6.94 -11.07 -15.52
C ALA A 145 -6.88 -9.98 -14.44
N LEU A 146 -7.80 -9.03 -14.53
CA LEU A 146 -8.03 -7.97 -13.56
C LEU A 146 -9.42 -8.12 -12.91
N PRO A 147 -9.64 -7.51 -11.74
CA PRO A 147 -10.98 -7.38 -11.18
C PRO A 147 -11.87 -6.55 -12.12
N ALA A 148 -13.21 -6.65 -11.93
CA ALA A 148 -14.18 -6.00 -12.82
C ALA A 148 -14.03 -4.47 -12.88
N ARG A 149 -13.63 -3.84 -11.78
CA ARG A 149 -13.39 -2.38 -11.68
C ARG A 149 -12.04 -2.13 -11.00
N PRO A 150 -10.93 -2.24 -11.73
CA PRO A 150 -9.61 -2.03 -11.14
C PRO A 150 -9.35 -0.54 -10.89
N VAL A 151 -8.65 -0.23 -9.81
CA VAL A 151 -8.08 1.08 -9.52
C VAL A 151 -6.66 0.90 -9.00
N VAL A 152 -5.76 1.78 -9.41
CA VAL A 152 -4.42 1.86 -8.84
C VAL A 152 -4.36 3.10 -7.95
N ILE A 153 -3.95 2.95 -6.70
CA ILE A 153 -3.81 4.05 -5.75
C ILE A 153 -2.32 4.23 -5.49
N THR A 154 -1.78 5.39 -5.83
CA THR A 154 -0.35 5.67 -5.71
C THR A 154 -0.06 6.86 -4.83
N PHE A 155 1.10 6.82 -4.17
CA PHE A 155 1.61 7.89 -3.33
C PHE A 155 3.05 8.20 -3.73
N ASP A 156 3.42 9.47 -3.78
CA ASP A 156 4.77 9.90 -4.12
C ASP A 156 5.51 10.45 -2.89
N ASP A 157 6.79 10.77 -3.07
CA ASP A 157 7.73 11.40 -2.14
C ASP A 157 8.27 10.57 -0.98
N GLY A 158 7.61 9.52 -0.54
CA GLY A 158 8.04 8.73 0.61
C GLY A 158 7.68 9.34 1.97
N ASN A 159 6.66 10.20 2.05
CA ASN A 159 6.22 10.88 3.27
C ASN A 159 5.74 9.89 4.33
N LEU A 160 6.09 10.14 5.60
CA LEU A 160 5.76 9.25 6.72
C LEU A 160 4.24 9.17 6.99
N ASP A 161 3.49 10.22 6.66
CA ASP A 161 2.04 10.25 6.83
C ASP A 161 1.30 9.23 5.93
N VAL A 162 1.90 8.81 4.84
CA VAL A 162 1.37 7.72 4.01
C VAL A 162 1.36 6.41 4.80
N TYR A 163 2.42 6.10 5.54
CA TYR A 163 2.47 4.93 6.42
C TYR A 163 1.59 5.10 7.65
N SER A 164 1.70 6.23 8.35
CA SER A 164 1.03 6.42 9.64
C SER A 164 -0.47 6.70 9.53
N THR A 165 -0.95 7.18 8.38
CA THR A 165 -2.35 7.60 8.18
C THR A 165 -3.02 6.90 7.00
N ALA A 166 -2.44 6.97 5.79
CA ALA A 166 -3.09 6.39 4.61
C ALA A 166 -3.14 4.86 4.66
N PHE A 167 -2.03 4.22 5.03
CA PHE A 167 -1.91 2.76 5.07
C PHE A 167 -2.96 2.10 5.97
N PRO A 168 -3.14 2.47 7.25
CA PRO A 168 -4.19 1.87 8.09
C PRO A 168 -5.61 2.15 7.58
N ILE A 169 -5.88 3.35 7.05
CA ILE A 169 -7.18 3.64 6.44
C ILE A 169 -7.44 2.70 5.25
N MET A 170 -6.48 2.54 4.34
CA MET A 170 -6.65 1.65 3.19
C MET A 170 -6.83 0.18 3.59
N GLN A 171 -6.15 -0.27 4.65
CA GLN A 171 -6.34 -1.63 5.18
C GLN A 171 -7.77 -1.89 5.67
N GLU A 172 -8.44 -0.91 6.29
CA GLU A 172 -9.82 -1.04 6.74
C GLU A 172 -10.78 -1.34 5.57
N PHE A 173 -10.51 -0.81 4.39
CA PHE A 173 -11.29 -1.04 3.17
C PHE A 173 -10.78 -2.20 2.30
N GLY A 174 -9.70 -2.87 2.70
CA GLY A 174 -9.06 -3.95 1.94
C GLY A 174 -8.34 -3.47 0.69
N PHE A 175 -7.91 -2.21 0.65
CA PHE A 175 -7.15 -1.63 -0.45
C PHE A 175 -5.65 -1.73 -0.24
N ILE A 176 -4.92 -1.89 -1.35
CA ILE A 176 -3.46 -1.82 -1.45
C ILE A 176 -3.06 -0.69 -2.39
N GLY A 177 -1.82 -0.23 -2.28
CA GLY A 177 -1.31 0.87 -3.10
C GLY A 177 0.07 0.65 -3.70
N GLY A 178 0.55 1.64 -4.44
CA GLY A 178 1.93 1.80 -4.85
C GLY A 178 2.56 3.00 -4.15
N PHE A 179 3.74 2.87 -3.58
CA PHE A 179 4.41 3.94 -2.86
C PHE A 179 5.79 4.22 -3.46
N TYR A 180 5.99 5.43 -3.96
CA TYR A 180 7.16 5.86 -4.72
C TYR A 180 8.10 6.68 -3.85
N ILE A 181 9.30 6.15 -3.64
CA ILE A 181 10.25 6.63 -2.65
C ILE A 181 11.37 7.43 -3.32
N VAL A 182 11.63 8.63 -2.82
CA VAL A 182 12.82 9.41 -3.15
C VAL A 182 14.00 8.82 -2.40
N GLY A 183 14.98 8.28 -3.10
CA GLY A 183 16.02 7.42 -2.54
C GLY A 183 16.80 8.04 -1.38
N ASN A 184 17.17 9.32 -1.49
CA ASN A 184 17.93 10.03 -0.44
C ASN A 184 17.09 10.48 0.78
N ARG A 185 15.75 10.31 0.71
CA ARG A 185 14.84 10.62 1.82
C ARG A 185 14.52 9.39 2.68
N LEU A 186 14.89 8.18 2.24
CA LEU A 186 14.63 6.96 2.98
C LEU A 186 15.22 7.01 4.39
N GLY A 187 14.34 6.93 5.40
CA GLY A 187 14.73 6.98 6.80
C GLY A 187 15.12 8.38 7.32
N ALA A 188 14.96 9.42 6.51
CA ALA A 188 15.13 10.80 6.98
C ALA A 188 13.92 11.23 7.84
N ASP A 189 14.11 12.30 8.62
CA ASP A 189 13.04 12.85 9.47
C ASP A 189 11.82 13.27 8.61
N GLY A 190 10.64 12.81 8.99
CA GLY A 190 9.40 13.03 8.23
C GLY A 190 9.16 12.08 7.04
N TYR A 191 10.06 11.14 6.79
CA TYR A 191 9.94 10.14 5.71
C TYR A 191 9.96 8.72 6.25
N VAL A 192 9.42 7.79 5.46
CA VAL A 192 9.39 6.37 5.82
C VAL A 192 10.79 5.76 5.87
N GLY A 193 10.97 4.80 6.77
CA GLY A 193 12.16 3.97 6.82
C GLY A 193 11.94 2.58 6.20
N THR A 194 12.99 1.77 6.23
CA THR A 194 12.97 0.42 5.66
C THR A 194 11.96 -0.49 6.35
N ALA A 195 11.78 -0.36 7.67
CA ALA A 195 10.88 -1.23 8.44
C ALA A 195 9.41 -1.01 8.03
N GLU A 196 8.99 0.23 7.92
CA GLU A 196 7.64 0.63 7.50
C GLU A 196 7.36 0.17 6.06
N LEU A 197 8.31 0.33 5.15
CA LEU A 197 8.17 -0.12 3.77
C LEU A 197 8.07 -1.65 3.65
N LEU A 198 8.80 -2.40 4.47
CA LEU A 198 8.71 -3.86 4.50
C LEU A 198 7.36 -4.34 5.06
N GLU A 199 6.81 -3.65 6.06
CA GLU A 199 5.46 -3.93 6.56
C GLU A 199 4.40 -3.67 5.49
N MET A 200 4.46 -2.52 4.80
CA MET A 200 3.56 -2.21 3.69
C MET A 200 3.67 -3.24 2.55
N ALA A 201 4.89 -3.63 2.18
CA ALA A 201 5.12 -4.65 1.16
C ALA A 201 4.56 -6.02 1.57
N ALA A 202 4.71 -6.42 2.85
CA ALA A 202 4.12 -7.64 3.38
C ALA A 202 2.58 -7.62 3.36
N ALA A 203 1.97 -6.44 3.45
CA ALA A 203 0.54 -6.22 3.28
C ALA A 203 0.08 -6.11 1.80
N GLY A 204 0.98 -6.34 0.84
CA GLY A 204 0.67 -6.38 -0.60
C GLY A 204 0.87 -5.06 -1.35
N TRP A 205 1.43 -4.04 -0.70
CA TRP A 205 1.77 -2.79 -1.38
C TRP A 205 3.00 -2.98 -2.28
N GLU A 206 3.03 -2.24 -3.37
CA GLU A 206 4.21 -2.16 -4.24
C GLU A 206 5.06 -0.94 -3.87
N ILE A 207 6.37 -1.17 -3.67
CA ILE A 207 7.33 -0.10 -3.45
C ILE A 207 8.02 0.21 -4.77
N GLY A 208 7.89 1.45 -5.22
CA GLY A 208 8.50 1.97 -6.44
C GLY A 208 9.55 3.04 -6.14
N SER A 209 10.23 3.50 -7.18
CA SER A 209 11.22 4.58 -7.08
C SER A 209 10.67 5.91 -7.60
N HIS A 210 11.04 7.00 -6.92
CA HIS A 210 10.73 8.39 -7.31
C HIS A 210 12.00 9.21 -7.48
N SER A 211 12.99 8.66 -8.18
CA SER A 211 14.37 9.13 -8.36
C SER A 211 15.21 9.12 -7.06
N MET A 212 16.47 9.50 -7.18
CA MET A 212 17.38 9.59 -6.03
C MET A 212 17.15 10.87 -5.22
N THR A 213 17.00 12.02 -5.90
CA THR A 213 16.97 13.34 -5.25
C THR A 213 15.78 14.22 -5.60
N HIS A 214 14.84 13.70 -6.40
CA HIS A 214 13.62 14.40 -6.83
C HIS A 214 13.91 15.63 -7.71
N VAL A 215 14.75 15.48 -8.73
CA VAL A 215 15.07 16.54 -9.71
C VAL A 215 14.30 16.36 -11.01
N ASP A 216 14.21 17.43 -11.80
CA ASP A 216 13.71 17.36 -13.18
C ASP A 216 14.71 16.59 -14.06
N LEU A 217 14.34 15.36 -14.44
CA LEU A 217 15.15 14.45 -15.23
C LEU A 217 15.33 14.89 -16.69
N THR A 218 14.53 15.83 -17.15
CA THR A 218 14.61 16.37 -18.52
C THR A 218 15.63 17.49 -18.66
N SER A 219 16.08 18.03 -17.52
CA SER A 219 16.96 19.21 -17.46
C SER A 219 18.41 18.91 -17.82
N ASP A 220 18.92 17.72 -17.44
CA ASP A 220 20.30 17.29 -17.70
C ASP A 220 20.41 15.77 -17.89
N PRO A 221 20.70 15.29 -19.11
CA PRO A 221 20.88 13.86 -19.38
C PRO A 221 21.97 13.19 -18.54
N ALA A 222 22.94 13.92 -18.04
CA ALA A 222 24.02 13.36 -17.22
C ALA A 222 23.53 12.86 -15.84
N LEU A 223 22.46 13.44 -15.32
CA LEU A 223 21.87 13.05 -14.02
C LEU A 223 21.03 11.76 -14.10
N VAL A 224 20.49 11.45 -15.28
CA VAL A 224 19.45 10.42 -15.45
C VAL A 224 19.87 9.07 -14.91
N ARG A 225 21.15 8.68 -15.13
CA ARG A 225 21.65 7.39 -14.63
C ARG A 225 21.65 7.33 -13.09
N ASP A 226 22.13 8.37 -12.46
CA ASP A 226 22.26 8.41 -10.99
C ASP A 226 20.88 8.58 -10.33
N GLU A 227 20.00 9.31 -10.97
CA GLU A 227 18.64 9.52 -10.48
C GLU A 227 17.75 8.27 -10.64
N ILE A 228 17.82 7.57 -11.76
CA ILE A 228 16.93 6.44 -12.05
C ILE A 228 17.54 5.11 -11.63
N LEU A 229 18.78 4.80 -12.08
CA LEU A 229 19.37 3.50 -11.80
C LEU A 229 19.83 3.38 -10.34
N GLN A 230 20.53 4.41 -9.81
CA GLN A 230 21.04 4.31 -8.43
C GLN A 230 19.92 4.35 -7.40
N SER A 231 18.82 5.07 -7.65
CA SER A 231 17.65 5.01 -6.76
C SER A 231 17.05 3.61 -6.69
N ARG A 232 16.93 2.93 -7.83
CA ARG A 232 16.49 1.53 -7.87
C ARG A 232 17.40 0.62 -7.05
N LEU A 233 18.71 0.65 -7.37
CA LEU A 233 19.69 -0.23 -6.71
C LEU A 233 19.77 0.02 -5.20
N SER A 234 19.68 1.28 -4.77
CA SER A 234 19.69 1.65 -3.36
C SER A 234 18.46 1.13 -2.62
N LEU A 235 17.27 1.28 -3.20
CA LEU A 235 16.03 0.78 -2.63
C LEU A 235 16.00 -0.76 -2.59
N GLU A 236 16.41 -1.43 -3.68
CA GLU A 236 16.52 -2.89 -3.73
C GLU A 236 17.51 -3.43 -2.69
N ALA A 237 18.64 -2.75 -2.50
CA ALA A 237 19.64 -3.13 -1.48
C ALA A 237 19.11 -2.93 -0.04
N ALA A 238 18.35 -1.86 0.21
CA ALA A 238 17.78 -1.57 1.52
C ALA A 238 16.61 -2.52 1.88
N LEU A 239 15.79 -2.89 0.91
CA LEU A 239 14.56 -3.64 1.13
C LEU A 239 14.72 -5.15 0.91
N GLY A 240 15.70 -5.58 0.11
CA GLY A 240 15.77 -6.98 -0.36
C GLY A 240 14.61 -7.37 -1.29
N LEU A 241 13.89 -6.41 -1.84
CA LEU A 241 12.73 -6.58 -2.73
C LEU A 241 12.99 -5.94 -4.09
N PRO A 242 12.41 -6.47 -5.19
CA PRO A 242 12.57 -5.84 -6.49
C PRO A 242 11.76 -4.54 -6.58
N VAL A 243 12.37 -3.48 -7.11
CA VAL A 243 11.74 -2.20 -7.42
C VAL A 243 11.45 -2.17 -8.91
N ARG A 244 10.18 -2.33 -9.28
CA ARG A 244 9.76 -2.62 -10.67
C ARG A 244 9.26 -1.40 -11.43
N THR A 245 8.68 -0.42 -10.74
CA THR A 245 8.05 0.74 -11.36
C THR A 245 8.69 2.04 -10.89
N PHE A 246 8.64 3.05 -11.76
CA PHE A 246 9.26 4.36 -11.55
C PHE A 246 8.22 5.46 -11.71
N ALA A 247 8.13 6.40 -10.78
CA ALA A 247 7.34 7.61 -10.93
C ALA A 247 8.25 8.79 -11.26
N TYR A 248 7.92 9.51 -12.34
CA TYR A 248 8.74 10.64 -12.77
C TYR A 248 8.50 11.86 -11.88
N PRO A 249 9.54 12.47 -11.27
CA PRO A 249 9.41 13.71 -10.52
C PRO A 249 8.69 14.78 -11.34
N PHE A 250 7.73 15.47 -10.71
CA PHE A 250 6.87 16.49 -11.35
C PHE A 250 6.02 15.97 -12.53
N GLY A 251 6.04 14.67 -12.84
CA GLY A 251 5.49 14.10 -14.06
C GLY A 251 6.24 14.49 -15.33
N LEU A 252 7.41 15.11 -15.21
CA LEU A 252 8.21 15.58 -16.36
C LEU A 252 9.06 14.45 -16.93
N VAL A 253 8.90 14.20 -18.22
CA VAL A 253 9.61 13.13 -18.93
C VAL A 253 9.71 13.45 -20.43
N ASN A 254 10.75 12.95 -21.07
CA ASN A 254 10.93 12.94 -22.52
C ASN A 254 11.33 11.52 -22.99
N ASP A 255 11.41 11.32 -24.31
CA ASP A 255 11.71 10.01 -24.90
C ASP A 255 13.01 9.41 -24.34
N PHE A 256 14.06 10.23 -24.18
CA PHE A 256 15.34 9.77 -23.63
C PHE A 256 15.18 9.23 -22.21
N VAL A 257 14.45 9.93 -21.34
CA VAL A 257 14.22 9.50 -19.94
C VAL A 257 13.38 8.23 -19.90
N MET A 258 12.37 8.09 -20.79
CA MET A 258 11.59 6.85 -20.89
C MET A 258 12.45 5.67 -21.33
N ASP A 259 13.29 5.86 -22.35
CA ASP A 259 14.21 4.82 -22.87
C ASP A 259 15.21 4.39 -21.79
N GLN A 260 15.76 5.34 -21.03
CA GLN A 260 16.65 5.05 -19.90
C GLN A 260 15.92 4.29 -18.78
N THR A 261 14.69 4.68 -18.44
CA THR A 261 13.87 3.96 -17.45
C THR A 261 13.69 2.49 -17.86
N ALA A 262 13.37 2.24 -19.13
CA ALA A 262 13.28 0.89 -19.68
C ALA A 262 14.62 0.16 -19.62
N SER A 263 15.70 0.81 -20.05
CA SER A 263 17.04 0.20 -20.13
C SER A 263 17.61 -0.15 -18.75
N TYR A 264 17.25 0.60 -17.71
CA TYR A 264 17.64 0.32 -16.32
C TYR A 264 16.76 -0.73 -15.64
N GLY A 265 15.85 -1.38 -16.42
CA GLY A 265 15.14 -2.57 -16.00
C GLY A 265 13.87 -2.33 -15.20
N TYR A 266 13.34 -1.12 -15.22
CA TYR A 266 11.96 -0.90 -14.78
C TYR A 266 10.97 -1.50 -15.78
N THR A 267 9.84 -1.95 -15.27
CA THR A 267 8.78 -2.53 -16.12
C THR A 267 7.75 -1.48 -16.56
N ALA A 268 7.71 -0.35 -15.90
CA ALA A 268 6.85 0.78 -16.26
C ALA A 268 7.34 2.10 -15.68
N GLY A 269 6.92 3.22 -16.33
CA GLY A 269 7.06 4.57 -15.83
C GLY A 269 5.68 5.23 -15.65
N LEU A 270 5.50 5.97 -14.55
CA LEU A 270 4.26 6.67 -14.21
C LEU A 270 4.47 8.18 -14.30
N GLY A 271 3.67 8.82 -15.15
CA GLY A 271 3.65 10.27 -15.33
C GLY A 271 2.41 10.92 -14.72
N LEU A 272 2.10 12.13 -15.20
CA LEU A 272 0.85 12.84 -14.91
C LEU A 272 -0.03 12.89 -16.16
N GLY A 273 -1.35 12.88 -15.98
CA GLY A 273 -2.26 13.02 -17.12
C GLY A 273 -3.73 12.94 -16.71
N THR A 274 -4.58 12.81 -17.71
CA THR A 274 -6.03 12.84 -17.53
C THR A 274 -6.75 11.60 -18.03
N PHE A 275 -5.98 10.57 -18.44
CA PHE A 275 -6.53 9.35 -19.03
C PHE A 275 -6.62 8.23 -18.01
N ASN A 276 -7.70 7.46 -18.08
CA ASN A 276 -7.86 6.20 -17.33
C ASN A 276 -7.63 4.98 -18.23
N GLU A 277 -7.33 5.20 -19.50
CA GLU A 277 -7.03 4.18 -20.48
C GLU A 277 -5.54 4.14 -20.77
N HIS A 278 -4.95 2.94 -20.74
CA HIS A 278 -3.53 2.70 -20.94
C HIS A 278 -3.30 1.72 -22.07
N TRP A 279 -2.29 1.99 -22.92
CA TRP A 279 -1.88 1.15 -24.03
C TRP A 279 -0.45 0.67 -23.86
N LEU A 280 -0.12 -0.47 -24.43
CA LEU A 280 1.22 -1.04 -24.36
C LEU A 280 2.31 -0.06 -24.80
N GLY A 281 2.07 0.75 -25.85
CA GLY A 281 3.01 1.80 -26.27
C GLY A 281 3.22 2.93 -25.26
N MET A 282 2.39 3.03 -24.21
CA MET A 282 2.51 4.02 -23.12
C MET A 282 3.02 3.40 -21.82
N GLN A 283 3.58 2.21 -21.85
CA GLN A 283 4.03 1.49 -20.65
C GLN A 283 5.00 2.30 -19.80
N TYR A 284 5.81 3.13 -20.43
CA TYR A 284 6.75 4.02 -19.73
C TYR A 284 6.22 5.45 -19.53
N TYR A 285 4.92 5.64 -19.74
CA TYR A 285 4.20 6.88 -19.40
C TYR A 285 2.74 6.59 -19.02
N LEU A 286 2.54 5.82 -17.97
CA LEU A 286 1.19 5.57 -17.45
C LEU A 286 0.64 6.86 -16.82
N SER A 287 -0.55 7.27 -17.29
CA SER A 287 -1.20 8.50 -16.86
C SER A 287 -1.77 8.37 -15.45
N ARG A 288 -1.42 9.29 -14.55
CA ARG A 288 -1.97 9.35 -13.19
C ARG A 288 -2.84 10.59 -13.01
N ARG A 289 -3.93 10.43 -12.29
CA ARG A 289 -4.87 11.49 -11.92
C ARG A 289 -4.52 12.01 -10.54
N GLU A 290 -3.99 13.23 -10.46
CA GLU A 290 -3.63 13.88 -9.20
C GLU A 290 -4.90 14.15 -8.36
N VAL A 291 -4.94 13.64 -7.13
CA VAL A 291 -6.00 13.94 -6.17
C VAL A 291 -5.56 15.12 -5.31
N ARG A 292 -6.41 16.15 -5.26
CA ARG A 292 -6.12 17.42 -4.60
C ARG A 292 -7.08 17.65 -3.44
N TYR A 293 -6.69 18.52 -2.53
CA TYR A 293 -7.49 18.87 -1.35
C TYR A 293 -8.88 19.43 -1.70
N GLU A 294 -8.99 20.16 -2.83
CA GLU A 294 -10.24 20.78 -3.25
C GLU A 294 -11.30 19.82 -3.79
N TYR A 295 -10.94 18.55 -4.04
CA TYR A 295 -11.91 17.60 -4.57
C TYR A 295 -12.85 17.10 -3.48
N ASP A 296 -14.13 17.47 -3.61
CA ASP A 296 -15.23 16.76 -2.97
C ASP A 296 -15.45 15.39 -3.63
N LEU A 297 -16.41 14.62 -3.13
CA LEU A 297 -16.70 13.28 -3.68
C LEU A 297 -17.19 13.30 -5.12
N GLU A 298 -17.82 14.39 -5.59
CA GLU A 298 -18.22 14.51 -6.99
C GLU A 298 -17.02 14.76 -7.91
N GLY A 299 -16.14 15.68 -7.53
CA GLY A 299 -14.86 15.91 -8.20
C GLY A 299 -13.99 14.66 -8.21
N PHE A 300 -13.91 13.96 -7.09
CA PHE A 300 -13.20 12.68 -6.97
C PHE A 300 -13.79 11.59 -7.88
N ARG A 301 -15.13 11.51 -7.97
CA ARG A 301 -15.81 10.59 -8.89
C ARG A 301 -15.42 10.84 -10.35
N GLY A 302 -15.21 12.11 -10.72
CA GLY A 302 -14.74 12.49 -12.04
C GLY A 302 -13.33 11.99 -12.37
N LEU A 303 -12.49 11.68 -11.37
CA LEU A 303 -11.17 11.10 -11.59
C LEU A 303 -11.23 9.61 -11.94
N VAL A 304 -12.19 8.88 -11.39
CA VAL A 304 -12.27 7.41 -11.49
C VAL A 304 -13.28 6.91 -12.51
N ASN A 305 -14.15 7.76 -13.01
CA ASN A 305 -15.03 7.39 -14.12
C ASN A 305 -14.25 7.42 -15.45
N PRO A 306 -14.51 6.44 -16.36
CA PRO A 306 -13.89 6.38 -17.69
C PRO A 306 -14.34 7.50 -18.60
#